data_103a9952aa9f85f08c98b3558f15b436
#
_entry.id   103a9952aa9f85f08c98b3558f15b436
#
_cell.length_a   1.000
_cell.length_b   1.000
_cell.length_c   1.000
_cell.angle_alpha   90.00
_cell.angle_beta   90.00
_cell.angle_gamma   90.00
#
_symmetry.space_group_name_H-M   'P 1'
#
loop_
_entity.id
_entity.type
_entity.pdbx_description
1 polymer ?
#
loop_
_entity_poly.entity_id
_entity_poly.type
_entity_poly.pdbx_seq_one_letter_code
_entity_poly.pdbx_strand_id
1 'polypeptide(L)'
;MTWNKPAPAQVVQADVNPVKLFSSRQLFQGTINATLSWQFGLAELIFKSSVVFFEGKSVGRVSSSVNGTPPSCANRFGLDWNPKENLLTLFIFSVTTKENGTFSFRVTADSLDGYSEFQFTNNVQVDVVGKLVSKI
;
A
#
# COMPACT_ATOMS: atom_id res chain seq x y z
N MET A 1 2.50 -15.88 -4.68
CA MET A 1 2.84 -14.50 -4.31
C MET A 1 3.00 -14.38 -2.81
N THR A 2 3.98 -13.65 -2.36
CA THR A 2 4.26 -13.45 -0.94
C THR A 2 4.38 -11.97 -0.62
N TRP A 3 3.93 -11.57 0.58
CA TRP A 3 4.11 -10.21 1.08
C TRP A 3 5.25 -10.20 2.09
N ASN A 4 6.28 -9.41 1.82
CA ASN A 4 7.42 -9.24 2.72
C ASN A 4 7.24 -8.04 3.65
N LYS A 5 6.56 -7.00 3.16
CA LYS A 5 6.23 -5.79 3.93
C LYS A 5 4.86 -5.27 3.53
N PRO A 6 4.05 -4.80 4.47
CA PRO A 6 4.20 -5.10 5.88
C PRO A 6 3.99 -6.59 6.11
N ALA A 7 4.67 -7.15 7.10
CA ALA A 7 4.44 -8.53 7.47
C ALA A 7 2.97 -8.68 7.86
N PRO A 8 2.24 -9.63 7.28
CA PRO A 8 0.82 -9.77 7.58
C PRO A 8 0.62 -10.17 9.03
N ALA A 9 -0.24 -9.44 9.73
CA ALA A 9 -0.60 -9.80 11.10
C ALA A 9 -1.39 -11.09 11.14
N GLN A 10 -2.14 -11.37 10.07
CA GLN A 10 -2.94 -12.59 9.97
C GLN A 10 -3.18 -12.91 8.50
N VAL A 11 -2.93 -14.15 8.13
CA VAL A 11 -3.28 -14.66 6.82
C VAL A 11 -4.55 -15.48 6.96
N VAL A 12 -5.64 -14.98 6.42
CA VAL A 12 -6.88 -15.74 6.31
C VAL A 12 -6.89 -16.37 4.94
N GLN A 13 -6.60 -17.65 4.87
CA GLN A 13 -6.66 -18.38 3.62
C GLN A 13 -8.07 -18.90 3.44
N ALA A 14 -8.74 -18.43 2.41
CA ALA A 14 -10.01 -18.96 1.98
C ALA A 14 -9.87 -19.54 0.59
N ASP A 15 -10.36 -20.73 0.38
CA ASP A 15 -10.22 -21.42 -0.91
C ASP A 15 -10.95 -20.73 -2.05
N VAL A 16 -11.88 -19.84 -1.75
CA VAL A 16 -12.80 -19.26 -2.72
C VAL A 16 -12.74 -17.73 -2.73
N ASN A 17 -12.23 -17.12 -1.68
CA ASN A 17 -12.16 -15.66 -1.54
C ASN A 17 -10.71 -15.18 -1.56
N PRO A 18 -10.44 -13.99 -2.11
CA PRO A 18 -9.11 -13.45 -2.02
C PRO A 18 -8.69 -13.30 -0.56
N VAL A 19 -7.46 -13.69 -0.29
CA VAL A 19 -6.89 -13.56 1.04
C VAL A 19 -6.79 -12.08 1.36
N LYS A 20 -7.46 -11.66 2.44
CA LYS A 20 -7.37 -10.30 2.93
C LYS A 20 -6.30 -10.24 4.01
N LEU A 21 -5.30 -9.44 3.76
CA LEU A 21 -4.24 -9.19 4.72
C LEU A 21 -4.47 -7.84 5.38
N PHE A 22 -4.40 -7.83 6.69
CA PHE A 22 -4.55 -6.61 7.46
C PHE A 22 -3.36 -6.46 8.40
N SER A 23 -2.81 -5.26 8.43
CA SER A 23 -1.88 -4.84 9.45
C SER A 23 -2.31 -3.50 9.99
N SER A 24 -1.77 -3.12 11.14
CA SER A 24 -2.09 -1.85 11.78
C SER A 24 -0.84 -1.03 11.93
N ARG A 25 -0.97 0.27 11.77
CA ARG A 25 0.12 1.19 12.02
C ARG A 25 -0.39 2.45 12.68
N GLN A 26 0.33 2.89 13.69
CA GLN A 26 0.04 4.12 14.41
C GLN A 26 0.95 5.23 13.91
N LEU A 27 0.36 6.36 13.54
CA LEU A 27 1.10 7.54 13.11
C LEU A 27 0.74 8.72 14.02
N PHE A 28 1.73 9.54 14.35
CA PHE A 28 1.50 10.73 15.16
C PHE A 28 1.12 11.91 14.28
N GLN A 29 0.09 12.63 14.70
CA GLN A 29 -0.33 13.87 14.04
C GLN A 29 0.85 14.85 14.01
N GLY A 30 1.06 15.48 12.86
CA GLY A 30 2.15 16.42 12.64
C GLY A 30 3.44 15.81 12.14
N THR A 31 3.52 14.48 12.03
CA THR A 31 4.68 13.82 11.44
C THR A 31 4.84 14.23 10.00
N ILE A 32 6.06 14.56 9.60
CA ILE A 32 6.40 14.95 8.23
C ILE A 32 7.02 13.75 7.53
N ASN A 33 6.59 13.50 6.30
CA ASN A 33 7.09 12.42 5.44
C ASN A 33 6.99 11.05 6.10
N ALA A 34 5.84 10.75 6.70
CA ALA A 34 5.56 9.40 7.17
C ALA A 34 5.47 8.45 5.98
N THR A 35 5.93 7.23 6.15
CA THR A 35 5.98 6.26 5.07
C THR A 35 5.19 5.00 5.38
N LEU A 36 4.54 4.46 4.36
CA LEU A 36 4.02 3.11 4.33
C LEU A 36 4.72 2.38 3.19
N SER A 37 5.21 1.19 3.44
CA SER A 37 5.93 0.42 2.42
C SER A 37 5.30 -0.94 2.23
N TRP A 38 5.18 -1.34 0.96
CA TRP A 38 4.75 -2.67 0.57
C TRP A 38 5.82 -3.30 -0.29
N GLN A 39 6.20 -4.51 0.07
CA GLN A 39 7.15 -5.31 -0.68
C GLN A 39 6.58 -6.70 -0.87
N PHE A 40 6.72 -7.21 -2.08
CA PHE A 40 6.12 -8.50 -2.43
C PHE A 40 7.02 -9.30 -3.35
N GLY A 41 6.78 -10.62 -3.37
CA GLY A 41 7.42 -11.52 -4.30
C GLY A 41 6.38 -12.17 -5.18
N LEU A 42 6.58 -12.15 -6.48
CA LEU A 42 5.62 -12.67 -7.46
C LEU A 42 5.83 -14.14 -7.82
N ALA A 43 6.98 -14.72 -7.45
CA ALA A 43 7.34 -16.08 -7.85
C ALA A 43 7.29 -16.22 -9.38
N GLU A 44 6.34 -17.00 -9.90
CA GLU A 44 6.22 -17.24 -11.35
C GLU A 44 5.27 -16.29 -12.05
N LEU A 45 4.75 -15.27 -11.36
CA LEU A 45 3.81 -14.31 -11.95
C LEU A 45 4.56 -13.11 -12.51
N ILE A 46 3.94 -12.46 -13.48
CA ILE A 46 4.48 -11.27 -14.13
C ILE A 46 3.74 -10.04 -13.63
N PHE A 47 4.46 -9.06 -13.14
CA PHE A 47 3.89 -7.80 -12.68
C PHE A 47 3.21 -7.06 -13.82
N LYS A 48 1.98 -6.61 -13.58
CA LYS A 48 1.24 -5.82 -14.55
C LYS A 48 1.05 -4.38 -14.09
N SER A 49 0.49 -4.21 -12.92
CA SER A 49 0.25 -2.89 -12.35
C SER A 49 -0.03 -2.97 -10.86
N SER A 50 0.01 -1.83 -10.21
CA SER A 50 -0.41 -1.73 -8.82
C SER A 50 -1.11 -0.40 -8.58
N VAL A 51 -1.99 -0.38 -7.59
CA VAL A 51 -2.73 0.82 -7.19
C VAL A 51 -2.77 0.89 -5.67
N VAL A 52 -2.53 2.08 -5.15
CA VAL A 52 -2.73 2.37 -3.73
C VAL A 52 -4.07 3.07 -3.57
N PHE A 53 -4.85 2.60 -2.63
CA PHE A 53 -6.14 3.21 -2.28
C PHE A 53 -6.08 3.72 -0.85
N PHE A 54 -6.77 4.81 -0.61
CA PHE A 54 -7.09 5.29 0.73
C PHE A 54 -8.60 5.40 0.86
N GLU A 55 -9.19 4.65 1.78
CA GLU A 55 -10.64 4.59 1.98
C GLU A 55 -11.38 4.33 0.65
N GLY A 56 -10.85 3.42 -0.15
CA GLY A 56 -11.45 3.02 -1.42
C GLY A 56 -11.18 3.95 -2.60
N LYS A 57 -10.48 5.07 -2.40
CA LYS A 57 -10.14 6.01 -3.47
C LYS A 57 -8.69 5.84 -3.88
N SER A 58 -8.42 5.79 -5.18
CA SER A 58 -7.07 5.68 -5.70
C SER A 58 -6.26 6.93 -5.34
N VAL A 59 -5.11 6.73 -4.71
CA VAL A 59 -4.19 7.82 -4.36
C VAL A 59 -2.84 7.68 -5.06
N GLY A 60 -2.61 6.57 -5.74
CA GLY A 60 -1.40 6.39 -6.51
C GLY A 60 -1.45 5.14 -7.35
N ARG A 61 -0.70 5.14 -8.46
CA ARG A 61 -0.68 4.05 -9.41
C ARG A 61 0.72 3.84 -9.97
N VAL A 62 1.09 2.58 -10.12
CA VAL A 62 2.35 2.18 -10.77
C VAL A 62 2.04 1.11 -11.80
N SER A 63 2.59 1.29 -13.00
CA SER A 63 2.59 0.27 -14.03
C SER A 63 3.96 0.26 -14.71
N SER A 64 4.16 -0.62 -15.66
CA SER A 64 5.42 -0.67 -16.40
C SER A 64 5.73 0.63 -17.15
N SER A 65 4.70 1.43 -17.45
CA SER A 65 4.83 2.66 -18.24
C SER A 65 4.45 3.93 -17.48
N VAL A 66 3.74 3.80 -16.36
CA VAL A 66 3.20 4.95 -15.62
C VAL A 66 3.48 4.78 -14.13
N ASN A 67 3.99 5.84 -13.54
CA ASN A 67 4.22 5.91 -12.11
C ASN A 67 3.78 7.30 -11.66
N GLY A 68 2.82 7.37 -10.76
CA GLY A 68 2.43 8.69 -10.29
C GLY A 68 1.23 8.73 -9.36
N THR A 69 1.08 9.92 -8.81
CA THR A 69 -0.02 10.29 -7.93
C THR A 69 -0.99 11.15 -8.72
N PRO A 70 -2.31 10.92 -8.63
CA PRO A 70 -3.28 11.79 -9.26
C PRO A 70 -3.10 13.25 -8.79
N PRO A 71 -3.34 14.25 -9.66
CA PRO A 71 -3.19 15.65 -9.26
C PRO A 71 -3.98 16.05 -8.01
N SER A 72 -5.13 15.43 -7.79
CA SER A 72 -5.93 15.69 -6.59
C SER A 72 -5.28 15.23 -5.29
N CYS A 73 -4.26 14.36 -5.38
CA CYS A 73 -3.56 13.81 -4.21
C CYS A 73 -2.10 14.22 -4.12
N ALA A 74 -1.59 14.94 -5.12
CA ALA A 74 -0.16 15.23 -5.25
C ALA A 74 0.39 16.12 -4.13
N ASN A 75 -0.45 16.84 -3.42
CA ASN A 75 -0.05 17.64 -2.26
C ASN A 75 -0.17 16.91 -0.92
N ARG A 76 -0.68 15.69 -0.92
CA ARG A 76 -0.85 14.88 0.28
C ARG A 76 0.06 13.66 0.30
N PHE A 77 0.24 13.02 -0.85
CA PHE A 77 0.92 11.74 -0.97
C PHE A 77 1.94 11.76 -2.08
N GLY A 78 3.01 11.02 -1.89
CA GLY A 78 3.99 10.74 -2.93
C GLY A 78 4.26 9.25 -3.01
N LEU A 79 4.77 8.81 -4.14
CA LEU A 79 5.12 7.41 -4.38
C LEU A 79 6.57 7.27 -4.79
N ASP A 80 7.20 6.20 -4.30
CA ASP A 80 8.48 5.74 -4.79
C ASP A 80 8.38 4.25 -5.10
N TRP A 81 8.72 3.87 -6.32
CA TRP A 81 8.62 2.50 -6.79
C TRP A 81 9.99 1.96 -7.15
N ASN A 82 10.39 0.87 -6.51
CA ASN A 82 11.62 0.15 -6.83
C ASN A 82 11.23 -1.18 -7.48
N PRO A 83 11.32 -1.28 -8.82
CA PRO A 83 10.91 -2.49 -9.52
C PRO A 83 11.84 -3.67 -9.30
N LYS A 84 13.08 -3.44 -8.95
CA LYS A 84 14.03 -4.52 -8.67
C LYS A 84 13.67 -5.28 -7.41
N GLU A 85 13.12 -4.60 -6.44
CA GLU A 85 12.76 -5.19 -5.15
C GLU A 85 11.27 -5.39 -4.99
N ASN A 86 10.46 -5.00 -5.97
CA ASN A 86 9.01 -4.96 -5.87
C ASN A 86 8.58 -4.23 -4.59
N LEU A 87 9.18 -3.07 -4.37
CA LEU A 87 8.98 -2.26 -3.19
C LEU A 87 8.33 -0.94 -3.56
N LEU A 88 7.13 -0.72 -3.03
CA LEU A 88 6.44 0.56 -3.14
C LEU A 88 6.48 1.26 -1.80
N THR A 89 6.87 2.52 -1.81
CA THR A 89 6.80 3.38 -0.65
C THR A 89 5.82 4.52 -0.91
N LEU A 90 4.85 4.64 -0.03
CA LEU A 90 3.92 5.76 -0.03
C LEU A 90 4.38 6.76 1.03
N PHE A 91 4.51 8.01 0.64
CA PHE A 91 4.84 9.11 1.55
C PHE A 91 3.58 9.88 1.89
N ILE A 92 3.37 10.11 3.17
CA ILE A 92 2.35 11.03 3.67
C ILE A 92 3.09 12.28 4.10
N PHE A 93 2.93 13.36 3.34
CA PHE A 93 3.76 14.56 3.52
C PHE A 93 3.55 15.22 4.87
N SER A 94 2.32 15.24 5.34
CA SER A 94 2.00 15.77 6.66
C SER A 94 0.84 14.98 7.24
N VAL A 95 1.08 14.29 8.34
CA VAL A 95 0.06 13.45 8.96
C VAL A 95 -0.95 14.33 9.71
N THR A 96 -2.21 14.19 9.33
CA THR A 96 -3.34 14.82 10.01
C THR A 96 -4.40 13.76 10.31
N THR A 97 -5.46 14.16 10.99
CA THR A 97 -6.57 13.24 11.26
C THR A 97 -7.25 12.75 9.99
N LYS A 98 -7.04 13.43 8.87
CA LYS A 98 -7.60 13.01 7.57
C LYS A 98 -7.01 11.72 7.06
N GLU A 99 -5.81 11.34 7.51
CA GLU A 99 -5.14 10.10 7.11
C GLU A 99 -5.51 8.92 7.99
N ASN A 100 -6.39 9.10 8.95
CA ASN A 100 -6.91 8.01 9.77
C ASN A 100 -7.86 7.15 8.93
N GLY A 101 -7.49 5.93 8.68
CA GLY A 101 -8.27 5.05 7.83
C GLY A 101 -7.45 3.91 7.25
N THR A 102 -7.99 3.25 6.24
CA THR A 102 -7.37 2.08 5.63
C THR A 102 -6.71 2.44 4.31
N PHE A 103 -5.42 2.15 4.22
CA PHE A 103 -4.67 2.16 2.99
C PHE A 103 -4.61 0.74 2.44
N SER A 104 -4.87 0.59 1.15
CA SER A 104 -4.84 -0.70 0.48
C SER A 104 -3.92 -0.65 -0.71
N PHE A 105 -3.07 -1.64 -0.84
CA PHE A 105 -2.21 -1.79 -2.01
C PHE A 105 -2.63 -3.02 -2.77
N ARG A 106 -3.04 -2.83 -4.01
CA ARG A 106 -3.46 -3.91 -4.90
C ARG A 106 -2.42 -4.11 -5.98
N VAL A 107 -1.93 -5.34 -6.10
CA VAL A 107 -1.03 -5.75 -7.17
C VAL A 107 -1.82 -6.60 -8.14
N THR A 108 -1.70 -6.30 -9.42
CA THR A 108 -2.24 -7.11 -10.50
C THR A 108 -1.07 -7.77 -11.23
N ALA A 109 -1.15 -9.07 -11.40
CA ALA A 109 -0.11 -9.86 -12.05
C ALA A 109 -0.72 -10.89 -12.98
N ASP A 110 -0.01 -11.20 -14.06
CA ASP A 110 -0.43 -12.20 -15.05
C ASP A 110 0.33 -13.51 -14.83
N SER A 111 -0.35 -14.62 -15.19
CA SER A 111 0.33 -15.90 -15.30
C SER A 111 1.34 -15.87 -16.45
N LEU A 112 2.33 -16.78 -16.41
CA LEU A 112 3.36 -16.84 -17.45
C LEU A 112 2.79 -17.09 -18.84
N ASP A 113 1.68 -17.84 -18.94
CA ASP A 113 1.02 -18.11 -20.20
C ASP A 113 0.13 -16.97 -20.70
N GLY A 114 -0.09 -15.96 -19.87
CA GLY A 114 -0.90 -14.79 -20.22
C GLY A 114 -2.41 -15.01 -20.18
N TYR A 115 -2.87 -16.19 -19.78
CA TYR A 115 -4.31 -16.50 -19.80
C TYR A 115 -5.03 -16.18 -18.50
N SER A 116 -4.29 -15.99 -17.42
CA SER A 116 -4.90 -15.72 -16.11
C SER A 116 -4.33 -14.45 -15.51
N GLU A 117 -5.21 -13.67 -14.90
CA GLU A 117 -4.85 -12.46 -14.17
C GLU A 117 -5.21 -12.66 -12.71
N PHE A 118 -4.30 -12.24 -11.83
CA PHE A 118 -4.49 -12.36 -10.39
C PHE A 118 -4.38 -10.99 -9.75
N GLN A 119 -5.19 -10.77 -8.72
CA GLN A 119 -5.13 -9.56 -7.92
C GLN A 119 -4.85 -9.92 -6.47
N PHE A 120 -3.91 -9.21 -5.87
CA PHE A 120 -3.53 -9.40 -4.48
C PHE A 120 -3.64 -8.06 -3.76
N THR A 121 -4.25 -8.06 -2.59
CA THR A 121 -4.47 -6.82 -1.83
C THR A 121 -3.92 -6.97 -0.43
N ASN A 122 -3.19 -5.96 0.02
CA ASN A 122 -2.69 -5.84 1.37
C ASN A 122 -3.23 -4.54 1.97
N ASN A 123 -3.89 -4.64 3.11
CA ASN A 123 -4.53 -3.51 3.78
C ASN A 123 -3.74 -3.13 5.03
N VAL A 124 -3.55 -1.83 5.20
CA VAL A 124 -2.94 -1.27 6.40
C VAL A 124 -3.92 -0.30 7.03
N GLN A 125 -4.35 -0.60 8.24
CA GLN A 125 -5.14 0.33 9.02
C GLN A 125 -4.21 1.33 9.68
N VAL A 126 -4.36 2.59 9.34
CA VAL A 126 -3.59 3.67 9.93
C VAL A 126 -4.45 4.35 11.00
N ASP A 127 -3.93 4.38 12.20
CA ASP A 127 -4.52 5.08 13.32
C ASP A 127 -3.69 6.33 13.60
N VAL A 128 -4.28 7.49 13.35
CA VAL A 128 -3.61 8.76 13.63
C VAL A 128 -3.90 9.13 15.06
N VAL A 129 -2.83 9.28 15.83
CA VAL A 129 -2.93 9.65 17.24
C VAL A 129 -2.47 11.08 17.42
N GLY A 130 -2.96 11.70 18.49
CA GLY A 130 -2.57 13.06 18.83
C GLY A 130 -1.07 13.19 19.03
N LYS A 131 -0.56 14.38 18.74
CA LYS A 131 0.85 14.68 18.93
C LYS A 131 1.22 14.40 20.39
N LEU A 132 2.35 13.71 20.58
CA LEU A 132 2.85 13.45 21.91
C LEU A 132 3.25 14.79 22.53
N VAL A 133 2.44 15.26 23.47
CA VAL A 133 2.74 16.47 24.21
C VAL A 133 3.44 16.04 25.49
N SER A 134 4.70 16.44 25.60
CA SER A 134 5.40 16.27 26.87
C SER A 134 4.72 17.15 27.89
N LYS A 135 4.10 16.54 28.86
CA LYS A 135 3.61 17.26 30.04
C LYS A 135 4.74 17.42 31.01
N ILE A 136 5.03 18.60 31.26
CA ILE A 136 5.99 18.94 32.30
C ILE A 136 5.26 19.06 33.62
#